data_7bd5d4daf6075a95ab26da4c2bcecba1
#
_entry.id   7bd5d4daf6075a95ab26da4c2bcecba1
#
_cell.length_a   1.000
_cell.length_b   1.000
_cell.length_c   1.000
_cell.angle_alpha   90.00
_cell.angle_beta   90.00
_cell.angle_gamma   90.00
#
_symmetry.space_group_name_H-M   'P 1'
#
loop_
_entity.id
_entity.type
_entity.pdbx_description
1 polymer ?
#
loop_
_entity_poly.entity_id
_entity_poly.type
_entity_poly.pdbx_seq_one_letter_code
_entity_poly.pdbx_strand_id
1 'polypeptide(L)'
;MGSRGSDAQGRRCGAYLLLLVLLALLAPWIAPYPYDAQSLGQASRPPSFAHWLGTDEFGRDVLSRIIYGARTSLSVSVTSISASVFVGMCLGAVAGYFGGWLDRCVTAVVDLTWSFPEILIALIFVAIIGPGLESTMLAIGIAYLAQFTRLTRAQILSLKGETYIEATISLGASHAHVVFRHLLPNALAAVIVCGMLATGDAIILEATLGFFGLGAQPPTPSWGAMMSSGTAQIFLAPWIIVFPGLAVAAAVVAIQPVRRRADPGPRHPRPAAGGLRWRCSTSLGCGSELARSGLSTESPSPSIAARRSASSANPGRASP
;
A
#
# COMPACT_ATOMS: atom_id res chain seq x y z
N MET A 1 12.18 -9.80 -27.81
CA MET A 1 11.91 -11.10 -27.14
C MET A 1 11.37 -10.98 -25.69
N GLY A 2 11.11 -9.78 -25.16
CA GLY A 2 10.75 -9.55 -23.75
C GLY A 2 9.24 -9.59 -23.37
N SER A 3 8.30 -9.57 -24.31
CA SER A 3 6.89 -9.39 -24.00
C SER A 3 6.14 -10.67 -23.57
N ARG A 4 6.54 -11.82 -24.05
CA ARG A 4 5.87 -13.11 -23.74
C ARG A 4 6.09 -13.58 -22.29
N GLY A 5 7.23 -13.24 -21.68
CA GLY A 5 7.55 -13.61 -20.29
C GLY A 5 6.73 -12.83 -19.24
N SER A 6 6.49 -11.54 -19.49
CA SER A 6 5.72 -10.68 -18.60
C SER A 6 4.22 -11.04 -18.55
N ASP A 7 3.68 -11.49 -19.68
CA ASP A 7 2.27 -11.91 -19.77
C ASP A 7 2.00 -13.25 -19.07
N ALA A 8 2.97 -14.17 -19.12
CA ALA A 8 2.88 -15.45 -18.43
C ALA A 8 2.96 -15.28 -16.91
N GLN A 9 3.84 -14.39 -16.43
CA GLN A 9 4.00 -14.09 -15.02
C GLN A 9 2.76 -13.39 -14.46
N GLY A 10 2.21 -12.38 -15.16
CA GLY A 10 0.99 -11.70 -14.76
C GLY A 10 -0.23 -12.63 -14.69
N ARG A 11 -0.34 -13.60 -15.62
CA ARG A 11 -1.40 -14.61 -15.59
C ARG A 11 -1.27 -15.58 -14.42
N ARG A 12 -0.05 -16.02 -14.08
CA ARG A 12 0.20 -16.91 -12.94
C ARG A 12 -0.16 -16.23 -11.62
N CYS A 13 0.20 -14.98 -11.44
CA CYS A 13 -0.11 -14.25 -10.22
C CYS A 13 -1.59 -13.89 -10.10
N GLY A 14 -2.25 -13.55 -11.21
CA GLY A 14 -3.71 -13.38 -11.22
C GLY A 14 -4.45 -14.69 -10.91
N ALA A 15 -3.97 -15.81 -11.43
CA ALA A 15 -4.52 -17.13 -11.12
C ALA A 15 -4.31 -17.51 -9.64
N TYR A 16 -3.14 -17.16 -9.09
CA TYR A 16 -2.84 -17.41 -7.68
C TYR A 16 -3.68 -16.54 -6.74
N LEU A 17 -3.88 -15.25 -7.05
CA LEU A 17 -4.81 -14.37 -6.32
C LEU A 17 -6.24 -14.90 -6.38
N LEU A 18 -6.69 -15.31 -7.56
CA LEU A 18 -8.00 -15.93 -7.71
C LEU A 18 -8.11 -17.19 -6.86
N LEU A 19 -7.07 -18.02 -6.85
CA LEU A 19 -7.01 -19.23 -6.02
C LEU A 19 -7.10 -18.87 -4.53
N LEU A 20 -6.35 -17.88 -4.05
CA LEU A 20 -6.41 -17.45 -2.65
C LEU A 20 -7.80 -16.92 -2.27
N VAL A 21 -8.42 -16.12 -3.13
CA VAL A 21 -9.78 -15.62 -2.91
C VAL A 21 -10.78 -16.76 -2.90
N LEU A 22 -10.66 -17.71 -3.83
CA LEU A 22 -11.53 -18.91 -3.86
C LEU A 22 -11.32 -19.78 -2.62
N LEU A 23 -10.07 -20.01 -2.19
CA LEU A 23 -9.76 -20.73 -0.94
C LEU A 23 -10.38 -20.03 0.28
N ALA A 24 -10.30 -18.70 0.34
CA ALA A 24 -10.90 -17.92 1.42
C ALA A 24 -12.43 -18.00 1.42
N LEU A 25 -13.06 -17.92 0.25
CA LEU A 25 -14.52 -18.02 0.11
C LEU A 25 -15.04 -19.44 0.38
N LEU A 26 -14.33 -20.44 -0.11
CA LEU A 26 -14.69 -21.84 0.03
C LEU A 26 -14.09 -22.49 1.29
N ALA A 27 -13.50 -21.69 2.19
CA ALA A 27 -12.87 -22.18 3.42
C ALA A 27 -13.74 -23.19 4.21
N PRO A 28 -15.06 -22.98 4.43
CA PRO A 28 -15.90 -23.93 5.16
C PRO A 28 -16.07 -25.28 4.48
N TRP A 29 -15.82 -25.35 3.15
CA TRP A 29 -16.03 -26.54 2.32
C TRP A 29 -14.73 -27.30 2.05
N ILE A 30 -13.59 -26.58 2.10
CA ILE A 30 -12.26 -27.11 1.76
C ILE A 30 -11.49 -27.54 3.01
N ALA A 31 -11.72 -26.84 4.16
CA ALA A 31 -11.00 -27.13 5.39
C ALA A 31 -11.33 -28.54 5.90
N PRO A 32 -10.32 -29.39 6.15
CA PRO A 32 -10.54 -30.76 6.64
C PRO A 32 -11.22 -30.82 7.99
N TYR A 33 -10.96 -29.83 8.86
CA TYR A 33 -11.48 -29.75 10.23
C TYR A 33 -12.06 -28.38 10.52
N PRO A 34 -13.00 -28.26 11.49
CA PRO A 34 -13.40 -26.96 12.03
C PRO A 34 -12.18 -26.25 12.63
N TYR A 35 -12.05 -24.95 12.39
CA TYR A 35 -10.88 -24.16 12.83
C TYR A 35 -10.75 -24.04 14.36
N ASP A 36 -11.82 -24.24 15.09
CA ASP A 36 -11.95 -24.16 16.55
C ASP A 36 -11.93 -25.52 17.25
N ALA A 37 -11.97 -26.63 16.49
CA ALA A 37 -11.92 -27.98 17.04
C ALA A 37 -10.61 -28.22 17.79
N GLN A 38 -10.65 -28.36 19.11
CA GLN A 38 -9.50 -28.56 19.99
C GLN A 38 -9.35 -30.03 20.38
N SER A 39 -8.10 -30.51 20.40
CA SER A 39 -7.76 -31.84 20.86
C SER A 39 -6.43 -31.80 21.64
N LEU A 40 -6.50 -31.51 22.94
CA LEU A 40 -5.31 -31.36 23.79
C LEU A 40 -4.37 -32.59 23.76
N GLY A 41 -4.92 -33.79 23.55
CA GLY A 41 -4.11 -35.02 23.39
C GLY A 41 -3.30 -35.03 22.09
N GLN A 42 -3.55 -34.10 21.17
CA GLN A 42 -2.84 -33.94 19.89
C GLN A 42 -2.11 -32.58 19.79
N ALA A 43 -1.87 -31.94 20.93
CA ALA A 43 -1.20 -30.63 20.95
C ALA A 43 0.23 -30.75 20.38
N SER A 44 0.62 -29.75 19.57
CA SER A 44 1.95 -29.57 19.01
C SER A 44 2.52 -30.82 18.29
N ARG A 45 1.67 -31.59 17.61
CA ARG A 45 2.11 -32.74 16.82
C ARG A 45 2.65 -32.29 15.46
N PRO A 46 3.73 -32.92 14.97
CA PRO A 46 4.33 -32.64 13.68
C PRO A 46 3.37 -33.01 12.53
N PRO A 47 3.63 -32.50 11.31
CA PRO A 47 2.89 -32.87 10.11
C PRO A 47 2.72 -34.38 9.95
N SER A 48 1.49 -34.81 9.67
CA SER A 48 1.10 -36.23 9.54
C SER A 48 -0.01 -36.38 8.49
N PHE A 49 -0.35 -37.61 8.12
CA PHE A 49 -1.47 -37.85 7.18
C PHE A 49 -2.83 -37.37 7.70
N ALA A 50 -3.04 -37.36 9.03
CA ALA A 50 -4.25 -36.81 9.63
C ALA A 50 -4.23 -35.29 9.69
N HIS A 51 -3.07 -34.69 9.95
CA HIS A 51 -2.87 -33.24 10.03
C HIS A 51 -1.70 -32.84 9.14
N TRP A 52 -1.96 -32.47 7.90
CA TRP A 52 -0.95 -32.26 6.85
C TRP A 52 0.10 -31.21 7.21
N LEU A 53 -0.30 -30.17 7.92
CA LEU A 53 0.61 -29.10 8.40
C LEU A 53 0.85 -29.17 9.93
N GLY A 54 0.48 -30.30 10.55
CA GLY A 54 0.58 -30.46 12.00
C GLY A 54 -0.53 -29.79 12.78
N THR A 55 -0.38 -29.79 14.11
CA THR A 55 -1.33 -29.19 15.04
C THR A 55 -0.69 -28.07 15.84
N ASP A 56 -1.51 -27.15 16.35
CA ASP A 56 -1.08 -26.05 17.21
C ASP A 56 -1.03 -26.46 18.71
N GLU A 57 -0.81 -25.48 19.58
CA GLU A 57 -0.70 -25.66 21.05
C GLU A 57 -1.98 -26.19 21.70
N PHE A 58 -3.13 -26.05 21.04
CA PHE A 58 -4.42 -26.57 21.47
C PHE A 58 -4.86 -27.84 20.73
N GLY A 59 -3.97 -28.39 19.87
CA GLY A 59 -4.26 -29.55 19.03
C GLY A 59 -5.22 -29.26 17.88
N ARG A 60 -5.35 -27.98 17.46
CA ARG A 60 -6.15 -27.56 16.30
C ARG A 60 -5.35 -27.78 15.03
N ASP A 61 -6.03 -28.12 13.94
CA ASP A 61 -5.38 -28.36 12.63
C ASP A 61 -4.85 -27.05 12.01
N VAL A 62 -3.53 -26.99 11.79
CA VAL A 62 -2.86 -25.79 11.25
C VAL A 62 -3.31 -25.47 9.83
N LEU A 63 -3.53 -26.48 8.97
CA LEU A 63 -3.99 -26.28 7.59
C LEU A 63 -5.36 -25.62 7.57
N SER A 64 -6.33 -26.17 8.32
CA SER A 64 -7.68 -25.60 8.41
C SER A 64 -7.64 -24.16 8.91
N ARG A 65 -6.83 -23.88 9.92
CA ARG A 65 -6.66 -22.53 10.45
C ARG A 65 -6.02 -21.56 9.46
N ILE A 66 -5.08 -22.00 8.62
CA ILE A 66 -4.49 -21.18 7.54
C ILE A 66 -5.55 -20.83 6.50
N ILE A 67 -6.39 -21.79 6.10
CA ILE A 67 -7.46 -21.58 5.12
C ILE A 67 -8.50 -20.58 5.66
N TYR A 68 -8.97 -20.75 6.89
CA TYR A 68 -9.87 -19.80 7.54
C TYR A 68 -9.20 -18.45 7.83
N GLY A 69 -7.92 -18.46 8.22
CA GLY A 69 -7.11 -17.27 8.42
C GLY A 69 -6.96 -16.44 7.16
N ALA A 70 -6.87 -17.08 5.99
CA ALA A 70 -6.89 -16.39 4.70
C ALA A 70 -8.15 -15.54 4.54
N ARG A 71 -9.33 -16.09 4.89
CA ARG A 71 -10.60 -15.36 4.84
C ARG A 71 -10.56 -14.13 5.75
N THR A 72 -10.09 -14.27 6.98
CA THR A 72 -10.00 -13.18 7.96
C THR A 72 -9.01 -12.12 7.49
N SER A 73 -7.75 -12.49 7.21
CA SER A 73 -6.70 -11.54 6.84
C SER A 73 -6.98 -10.81 5.52
N LEU A 74 -7.53 -11.51 4.50
CA LEU A 74 -7.91 -10.88 3.25
C LEU A 74 -9.14 -9.96 3.41
N SER A 75 -10.15 -10.37 4.18
CA SER A 75 -11.33 -9.52 4.38
C SER A 75 -10.97 -8.23 5.12
N VAL A 76 -10.14 -8.29 6.17
CA VAL A 76 -9.64 -7.11 6.88
C VAL A 76 -8.91 -6.17 5.92
N SER A 77 -7.95 -6.69 5.17
CA SER A 77 -7.12 -5.86 4.28
C SER A 77 -7.93 -5.22 3.15
N VAL A 78 -8.80 -5.99 2.49
CA VAL A 78 -9.62 -5.50 1.37
C VAL A 78 -10.64 -4.47 1.84
N THR A 79 -11.35 -4.74 2.96
CA THR A 79 -12.37 -3.80 3.47
C THR A 79 -11.74 -2.51 3.97
N SER A 80 -10.61 -2.57 4.70
CA SER A 80 -9.89 -1.40 5.20
C SER A 80 -9.39 -0.52 4.06
N ILE A 81 -8.74 -1.11 3.05
CA ILE A 81 -8.24 -0.35 1.90
C ILE A 81 -9.39 0.20 1.06
N SER A 82 -10.47 -0.56 0.84
CA SER A 82 -11.63 -0.06 0.11
C SER A 82 -12.28 1.14 0.80
N ALA A 83 -12.42 1.09 2.12
CA ALA A 83 -12.91 2.22 2.92
C ALA A 83 -11.98 3.44 2.82
N SER A 84 -10.66 3.23 2.93
CA SER A 84 -9.65 4.29 2.80
C SER A 84 -9.65 4.92 1.41
N VAL A 85 -9.76 4.11 0.36
CA VAL A 85 -9.88 4.56 -1.03
C VAL A 85 -11.12 5.44 -1.18
N PHE A 86 -12.27 4.95 -0.71
CA PHE A 86 -13.53 5.67 -0.85
C PHE A 86 -13.50 7.02 -0.11
N VAL A 87 -13.16 7.03 1.18
CA VAL A 87 -13.10 8.26 1.99
C VAL A 87 -11.99 9.18 1.51
N GLY A 88 -10.80 8.63 1.23
CA GLY A 88 -9.66 9.40 0.73
C GLY A 88 -9.92 10.02 -0.64
N MET A 89 -10.66 9.32 -1.50
CA MET A 89 -11.07 9.86 -2.80
C MET A 89 -12.07 11.01 -2.65
N CYS A 90 -13.01 10.90 -1.74
CA CYS A 90 -13.95 11.99 -1.44
C CYS A 90 -13.21 13.23 -0.89
N LEU A 91 -12.36 13.04 0.14
CA LEU A 91 -11.60 14.13 0.75
C LEU A 91 -10.62 14.77 -0.25
N GLY A 92 -9.88 13.96 -1.00
CA GLY A 92 -8.92 14.41 -1.98
C GLY A 92 -9.57 15.13 -3.16
N ALA A 93 -10.74 14.67 -3.61
CA ALA A 93 -11.49 15.33 -4.69
C ALA A 93 -12.01 16.70 -4.24
N VAL A 94 -12.59 16.78 -3.05
CA VAL A 94 -13.10 18.04 -2.49
C VAL A 94 -11.96 19.03 -2.28
N ALA A 95 -10.85 18.61 -1.65
CA ALA A 95 -9.69 19.45 -1.42
C ALA A 95 -9.05 19.93 -2.75
N GLY A 96 -8.83 19.02 -3.70
CA GLY A 96 -8.21 19.33 -4.98
C GLY A 96 -9.07 20.21 -5.89
N TYR A 97 -10.40 20.02 -5.87
CA TYR A 97 -11.30 20.78 -6.73
C TYR A 97 -11.58 22.19 -6.21
N PHE A 98 -11.99 22.33 -4.95
CA PHE A 98 -12.36 23.63 -4.37
C PHE A 98 -11.13 24.46 -3.97
N GLY A 99 -10.07 23.82 -3.50
CA GLY A 99 -8.86 24.54 -3.08
C GLY A 99 -9.05 25.39 -1.83
N GLY A 100 -8.28 26.48 -1.72
CA GLY A 100 -8.44 27.51 -0.70
C GLY A 100 -8.17 27.01 0.74
N TRP A 101 -9.03 27.39 1.68
CA TRP A 101 -8.89 27.03 3.09
C TRP A 101 -9.14 25.53 3.34
N LEU A 102 -10.12 24.96 2.65
CA LEU A 102 -10.46 23.55 2.76
C LEU A 102 -9.28 22.65 2.37
N ASP A 103 -8.61 23.00 1.29
CA ASP A 103 -7.41 22.31 0.82
C ASP A 103 -6.27 22.40 1.83
N ARG A 104 -6.07 23.57 2.43
CA ARG A 104 -5.04 23.74 3.49
C ARG A 104 -5.32 22.88 4.71
N CYS A 105 -6.58 22.83 5.18
CA CYS A 105 -6.95 22.01 6.33
C CYS A 105 -6.76 20.52 6.05
N VAL A 106 -7.26 20.02 4.91
CA VAL A 106 -7.12 18.60 4.54
C VAL A 106 -5.65 18.24 4.38
N THR A 107 -4.87 19.09 3.70
CA THR A 107 -3.44 18.84 3.50
C THR A 107 -2.67 18.84 4.83
N ALA A 108 -2.99 19.77 5.75
CA ALA A 108 -2.33 19.81 7.07
C ALA A 108 -2.58 18.52 7.88
N VAL A 109 -3.81 17.99 7.87
CA VAL A 109 -4.14 16.72 8.54
C VAL A 109 -3.42 15.53 7.88
N VAL A 110 -3.40 15.50 6.54
CA VAL A 110 -2.70 14.47 5.76
C VAL A 110 -1.20 14.50 6.03
N ASP A 111 -0.58 15.67 6.04
CA ASP A 111 0.86 15.83 6.27
C ASP A 111 1.22 15.48 7.72
N LEU A 112 0.38 15.82 8.70
CA LEU A 112 0.54 15.39 10.07
C LEU A 112 0.51 13.86 10.19
N THR A 113 -0.46 13.21 9.55
CA THR A 113 -0.58 11.74 9.53
C THR A 113 0.66 11.09 8.89
N TRP A 114 1.17 11.67 7.81
CA TRP A 114 2.37 11.17 7.12
C TRP A 114 3.68 11.37 7.87
N SER A 115 3.69 12.22 8.89
CA SER A 115 4.85 12.40 9.76
C SER A 115 5.12 11.18 10.65
N PHE A 116 4.16 10.28 10.78
CA PHE A 116 4.27 9.05 11.57
C PHE A 116 4.33 7.80 10.69
N PRO A 117 5.13 6.78 11.08
CA PRO A 117 5.06 5.46 10.46
C PRO A 117 3.64 4.86 10.55
N GLU A 118 3.15 4.27 9.46
CA GLU A 118 1.80 3.69 9.37
C GLU A 118 1.48 2.72 10.50
N ILE A 119 2.47 1.89 10.88
CA ILE A 119 2.32 0.93 11.96
C ILE A 119 2.06 1.60 13.32
N LEU A 120 2.71 2.73 13.60
CA LEU A 120 2.51 3.46 14.86
C LEU A 120 1.10 4.03 14.93
N ILE A 121 0.59 4.59 13.83
CA ILE A 121 -0.79 5.07 13.75
C ILE A 121 -1.76 3.92 14.04
N ALA A 122 -1.57 2.79 13.36
CA ALA A 122 -2.43 1.63 13.55
C ALA A 122 -2.38 1.11 14.99
N LEU A 123 -1.19 1.02 15.60
CA LEU A 123 -1.01 0.61 17.00
C LEU A 123 -1.71 1.55 17.98
N ILE A 124 -1.60 2.87 17.80
CA ILE A 124 -2.25 3.86 18.66
C ILE A 124 -3.78 3.69 18.59
N PHE A 125 -4.34 3.57 17.38
CA PHE A 125 -5.79 3.42 17.23
C PHE A 125 -6.30 2.12 17.85
N VAL A 126 -5.62 1.00 17.65
CA VAL A 126 -6.00 -0.27 18.28
C VAL A 126 -5.82 -0.22 19.80
N ALA A 127 -4.79 0.46 20.31
CA ALA A 127 -4.60 0.64 21.75
C ALA A 127 -5.73 1.45 22.41
N ILE A 128 -6.28 2.44 21.69
CA ILE A 128 -7.40 3.28 22.19
C ILE A 128 -8.73 2.53 22.11
N ILE A 129 -9.02 1.85 21.00
CA ILE A 129 -10.31 1.19 20.74
C ILE A 129 -10.37 -0.17 21.45
N GLY A 130 -9.22 -0.83 21.62
CA GLY A 130 -9.08 -2.19 22.12
C GLY A 130 -8.76 -3.19 20.99
N PRO A 131 -8.20 -4.37 21.35
CA PRO A 131 -7.86 -5.41 20.40
C PRO A 131 -9.13 -6.04 19.81
N GLY A 132 -9.09 -6.30 18.49
CA GLY A 132 -10.22 -6.90 17.79
C GLY A 132 -10.15 -6.72 16.30
N LEU A 133 -11.02 -7.42 15.58
CA LEU A 133 -11.05 -7.42 14.13
C LEU A 133 -11.51 -6.06 13.58
N GLU A 134 -12.55 -5.48 14.19
CA GLU A 134 -13.11 -4.18 13.78
C GLU A 134 -12.13 -3.03 14.04
N SER A 135 -11.50 -3.03 15.21
CA SER A 135 -10.48 -2.04 15.56
C SER A 135 -9.28 -2.10 14.61
N THR A 136 -8.85 -3.31 14.24
CA THR A 136 -7.78 -3.50 13.26
C THR A 136 -8.19 -2.98 11.89
N MET A 137 -9.42 -3.26 11.44
CA MET A 137 -9.95 -2.72 10.18
C MET A 137 -9.94 -1.20 10.16
N LEU A 138 -10.44 -0.56 11.22
CA LEU A 138 -10.47 0.90 11.36
C LEU A 138 -9.06 1.49 11.41
N ALA A 139 -8.17 0.89 12.18
CA ALA A 139 -6.79 1.35 12.34
C ALA A 139 -6.02 1.34 11.02
N ILE A 140 -6.10 0.23 10.27
CA ILE A 140 -5.51 0.11 8.94
C ILE A 140 -6.17 1.14 7.99
N GLY A 141 -7.51 1.25 8.04
CA GLY A 141 -8.25 2.22 7.24
C GLY A 141 -7.77 3.65 7.44
N ILE A 142 -7.58 4.08 8.67
CA ILE A 142 -7.08 5.41 9.02
C ILE A 142 -5.62 5.60 8.60
N ALA A 143 -4.77 4.59 8.80
CA ALA A 143 -3.36 4.65 8.43
C ALA A 143 -3.16 4.91 6.93
N TYR A 144 -3.99 4.30 6.07
CA TYR A 144 -3.92 4.49 4.61
C TYR A 144 -4.74 5.66 4.08
N LEU A 145 -5.60 6.28 4.88
CA LEU A 145 -6.48 7.37 4.46
C LEU A 145 -5.70 8.55 3.88
N ALA A 146 -4.62 8.95 4.53
CA ALA A 146 -3.77 10.05 4.12
C ALA A 146 -3.16 9.82 2.72
N GLN A 147 -2.72 8.60 2.43
CA GLN A 147 -2.15 8.22 1.15
C GLN A 147 -3.15 8.41 0.01
N PHE A 148 -4.37 7.90 0.15
CA PHE A 148 -5.39 7.99 -0.89
C PHE A 148 -5.94 9.41 -1.05
N THR A 149 -6.05 10.17 0.04
CA THR A 149 -6.43 11.59 0.00
C THR A 149 -5.41 12.40 -0.80
N ARG A 150 -4.12 12.24 -0.50
CA ARG A 150 -3.04 12.93 -1.20
C ARG A 150 -2.94 12.54 -2.67
N LEU A 151 -3.05 11.23 -2.97
CA LEU A 151 -3.04 10.73 -4.33
C LEU A 151 -4.18 11.31 -5.15
N THR A 152 -5.41 11.23 -4.64
CA THR A 152 -6.60 11.75 -5.33
C THR A 152 -6.50 13.25 -5.53
N ARG A 153 -6.11 14.00 -4.49
CA ARG A 153 -5.89 15.45 -4.59
C ARG A 153 -4.92 15.79 -5.72
N ALA A 154 -3.79 15.10 -5.81
CA ALA A 154 -2.80 15.33 -6.86
C ALA A 154 -3.34 15.03 -8.26
N GLN A 155 -4.12 13.96 -8.41
CA GLN A 155 -4.79 13.61 -9.67
C GLN A 155 -5.82 14.69 -10.08
N ILE A 156 -6.65 15.14 -9.15
CA ILE A 156 -7.67 16.18 -9.41
C ILE A 156 -7.00 17.49 -9.81
N LEU A 157 -5.94 17.93 -9.14
CA LEU A 157 -5.20 19.14 -9.48
C LEU A 157 -4.59 19.05 -10.89
N SER A 158 -4.04 17.90 -11.26
CA SER A 158 -3.49 17.69 -12.61
C SER A 158 -4.58 17.72 -13.67
N LEU A 159 -5.71 17.04 -13.44
CA LEU A 159 -6.82 16.97 -14.39
C LEU A 159 -7.55 18.30 -14.53
N LYS A 160 -7.63 19.11 -13.47
CA LYS A 160 -8.30 20.41 -13.49
C LYS A 160 -7.66 21.39 -14.46
N GLY A 161 -6.36 21.27 -14.74
CA GLY A 161 -5.64 22.09 -15.71
C GLY A 161 -5.77 21.61 -17.17
N GLU A 162 -6.53 20.57 -17.45
CA GLU A 162 -6.73 20.06 -18.80
C GLU A 162 -7.74 20.90 -19.58
N THR A 163 -7.46 21.17 -20.84
CA THR A 163 -8.27 22.06 -21.71
C THR A 163 -9.73 21.64 -21.85
N TYR A 164 -10.00 20.33 -21.82
CA TYR A 164 -11.38 19.82 -21.91
C TYR A 164 -12.20 20.13 -20.65
N ILE A 165 -11.56 20.23 -19.48
CA ILE A 165 -12.22 20.65 -18.23
C ILE A 165 -12.53 22.13 -18.27
N GLU A 166 -11.58 22.96 -18.72
CA GLU A 166 -11.79 24.41 -18.89
C GLU A 166 -12.93 24.68 -19.87
N ALA A 167 -12.96 23.97 -21.00
CA ALA A 167 -14.05 24.08 -21.98
C ALA A 167 -15.41 23.68 -21.37
N THR A 168 -15.44 22.60 -20.57
CA THR A 168 -16.66 22.13 -19.90
C THR A 168 -17.21 23.18 -18.93
N ILE A 169 -16.33 23.83 -18.16
CA ILE A 169 -16.69 24.91 -17.22
C ILE A 169 -17.19 26.15 -18.01
N SER A 170 -16.51 26.49 -19.10
CA SER A 170 -16.90 27.65 -19.95
C SER A 170 -18.27 27.46 -20.60
N LEU A 171 -18.68 26.21 -20.85
CA LEU A 171 -20.02 25.87 -21.35
C LEU A 171 -21.10 25.88 -20.25
N GLY A 172 -20.74 26.25 -19.00
CA GLY A 172 -21.69 26.43 -17.90
C GLY A 172 -22.02 25.11 -17.15
N ALA A 173 -21.18 24.07 -17.24
CA ALA A 173 -21.39 22.85 -16.49
C ALA A 173 -21.32 23.12 -14.98
N SER A 174 -22.20 22.49 -14.21
CA SER A 174 -22.17 22.55 -12.75
C SER A 174 -20.93 21.90 -12.14
N HIS A 175 -20.49 22.40 -10.98
CA HIS A 175 -19.34 21.83 -10.26
C HIS A 175 -19.50 20.33 -10.01
N ALA A 176 -20.69 19.87 -9.62
CA ALA A 176 -20.97 18.45 -9.43
C ALA A 176 -20.79 17.65 -10.73
N HIS A 177 -21.26 18.17 -11.86
CA HIS A 177 -21.08 17.52 -13.16
C HIS A 177 -19.60 17.37 -13.51
N VAL A 178 -18.80 18.42 -13.34
CA VAL A 178 -17.36 18.39 -13.61
C VAL A 178 -16.66 17.35 -12.72
N VAL A 179 -16.95 17.34 -11.40
CA VAL A 179 -16.31 16.43 -10.44
C VAL A 179 -16.70 14.97 -10.71
N PHE A 180 -18.01 14.67 -10.73
CA PHE A 180 -18.47 13.27 -10.80
C PHE A 180 -18.41 12.66 -12.20
N ARG A 181 -18.54 13.48 -13.26
CA ARG A 181 -18.55 12.98 -14.65
C ARG A 181 -17.19 12.98 -15.32
N HIS A 182 -16.30 13.89 -14.93
CA HIS A 182 -15.03 14.09 -15.62
C HIS A 182 -13.82 13.81 -14.71
N LEU A 183 -13.73 14.40 -13.52
CA LEU A 183 -12.54 14.31 -12.69
C LEU A 183 -12.41 12.97 -11.96
N LEU A 184 -13.46 12.57 -11.21
CA LEU A 184 -13.42 11.32 -10.42
C LEU A 184 -13.22 10.05 -11.26
N PRO A 185 -13.93 9.85 -12.40
CA PRO A 185 -13.71 8.64 -13.20
C PRO A 185 -12.29 8.54 -13.77
N ASN A 186 -11.69 9.68 -14.14
CA ASN A 186 -10.32 9.71 -14.65
C ASN A 186 -9.28 9.49 -13.53
N ALA A 187 -9.51 10.05 -12.33
CA ALA A 187 -8.66 9.82 -11.17
C ALA A 187 -8.75 8.38 -10.65
N LEU A 188 -9.92 7.75 -10.77
CA LEU A 188 -10.22 6.41 -10.24
C LEU A 188 -9.25 5.35 -10.74
N ALA A 189 -8.83 5.42 -12.01
CA ALA A 189 -7.90 4.45 -12.59
C ALA A 189 -6.57 4.39 -11.82
N ALA A 190 -5.98 5.54 -11.50
CA ALA A 190 -4.74 5.63 -10.73
C ALA A 190 -4.94 5.20 -9.28
N VAL A 191 -6.07 5.58 -8.69
CA VAL A 191 -6.40 5.26 -7.30
C VAL A 191 -6.63 3.75 -7.11
N ILE A 192 -7.32 3.08 -8.04
CA ILE A 192 -7.53 1.62 -8.00
C ILE A 192 -6.19 0.88 -8.07
N VAL A 193 -5.30 1.29 -8.97
CA VAL A 193 -3.97 0.66 -9.09
C VAL A 193 -3.18 0.78 -7.79
N CYS A 194 -3.15 1.97 -7.19
CA CYS A 194 -2.51 2.17 -5.89
C CYS A 194 -3.23 1.39 -4.77
N GLY A 195 -4.56 1.28 -4.80
CA GLY A 195 -5.34 0.49 -3.86
C GLY A 195 -4.99 -0.99 -3.88
N MET A 196 -4.82 -1.57 -5.07
CA MET A 196 -4.38 -2.96 -5.21
C MET A 196 -2.99 -3.19 -4.57
N LEU A 197 -2.08 -2.24 -4.74
CA LEU A 197 -0.74 -2.33 -4.13
C LEU A 197 -0.81 -2.20 -2.60
N ALA A 198 -1.56 -1.21 -2.13
CA ALA A 198 -1.78 -0.98 -0.70
C ALA A 198 -2.46 -2.16 0.00
N THR A 199 -3.27 -2.96 -0.71
CA THR A 199 -3.86 -4.19 -0.15
C THR A 199 -2.76 -5.20 0.24
N GLY A 200 -1.68 -5.32 -0.54
CA GLY A 200 -0.54 -6.17 -0.17
C GLY A 200 0.17 -5.69 1.10
N ASP A 201 0.39 -4.39 1.21
CA ASP A 201 1.01 -3.78 2.39
C ASP A 201 0.07 -3.88 3.62
N ALA A 202 -1.24 -3.75 3.42
CA ALA A 202 -2.26 -3.91 4.47
C ALA A 202 -2.31 -5.34 5.03
N ILE A 203 -2.06 -6.38 4.21
CA ILE A 203 -1.93 -7.76 4.69
C ILE A 203 -0.74 -7.89 5.65
N ILE A 204 0.39 -7.26 5.33
CA ILE A 204 1.57 -7.26 6.22
C ILE A 204 1.23 -6.52 7.53
N LEU A 205 0.56 -5.38 7.43
CA LEU A 205 0.19 -4.59 8.60
C LEU A 205 -0.82 -5.34 9.49
N GLU A 206 -1.83 -6.00 8.90
CA GLU A 206 -2.78 -6.89 9.63
C GLU A 206 -2.04 -8.02 10.33
N ALA A 207 -1.16 -8.72 9.61
CA ALA A 207 -0.37 -9.81 10.17
C ALA A 207 0.53 -9.33 11.32
N THR A 208 1.08 -8.12 11.21
CA THR A 208 1.90 -7.51 12.26
C THR A 208 1.06 -7.16 13.50
N LEU A 209 -0.09 -6.52 13.31
CA LEU A 209 -1.02 -6.22 14.43
C LEU A 209 -1.53 -7.50 15.08
N GLY A 210 -1.86 -8.52 14.28
CA GLY A 210 -2.23 -9.85 14.76
C GLY A 210 -1.11 -10.54 15.54
N PHE A 211 0.14 -10.39 15.08
CA PHE A 211 1.32 -10.92 15.77
C PHE A 211 1.52 -10.28 17.15
N PHE A 212 1.24 -8.99 17.28
CA PHE A 212 1.25 -8.31 18.59
C PHE A 212 0.00 -8.60 19.45
N GLY A 213 -0.91 -9.48 19.00
CA GLY A 213 -2.11 -9.84 19.73
C GLY A 213 -3.22 -8.80 19.67
N LEU A 214 -3.08 -7.80 18.81
CA LEU A 214 -4.03 -6.69 18.65
C LEU A 214 -5.07 -6.94 17.55
N GLY A 215 -4.87 -8.00 16.75
CA GLY A 215 -5.73 -8.40 15.64
C GLY A 215 -6.96 -9.18 16.06
N ALA A 216 -7.35 -10.14 15.20
CA ALA A 216 -8.45 -11.07 15.48
C ALA A 216 -8.24 -11.81 16.78
N GLN A 217 -9.26 -11.82 17.63
CA GLN A 217 -9.23 -12.51 18.93
C GLN A 217 -9.68 -13.97 18.78
N PRO A 218 -9.14 -14.89 19.61
CA PRO A 218 -9.61 -16.27 19.64
C PRO A 218 -11.15 -16.36 19.83
N PRO A 219 -11.81 -17.35 19.19
CA PRO A 219 -11.25 -18.49 18.45
C PRO A 219 -10.89 -18.18 16.98
N THR A 220 -11.24 -16.99 16.46
CA THR A 220 -11.08 -16.63 15.05
C THR A 220 -9.61 -16.67 14.63
N PRO A 221 -9.23 -17.47 13.61
CA PRO A 221 -7.86 -17.50 13.14
C PRO A 221 -7.55 -16.30 12.25
N SER A 222 -6.37 -15.72 12.39
CA SER A 222 -5.69 -14.89 11.40
C SER A 222 -4.24 -15.34 11.27
N TRP A 223 -3.61 -15.05 10.17
CA TRP A 223 -2.22 -15.48 9.96
C TRP A 223 -1.28 -14.88 11.00
N GLY A 224 -1.49 -13.59 11.36
CA GLY A 224 -0.70 -12.92 12.38
C GLY A 224 -0.89 -13.51 13.78
N ALA A 225 -2.13 -13.76 14.19
CA ALA A 225 -2.43 -14.37 15.48
C ALA A 225 -1.87 -15.79 15.61
N MET A 226 -1.89 -16.57 14.51
CA MET A 226 -1.26 -17.91 14.49
C MET A 226 0.26 -17.84 14.66
N MET A 227 0.91 -16.85 14.03
CA MET A 227 2.35 -16.65 14.22
C MET A 227 2.68 -16.24 15.65
N SER A 228 1.87 -15.41 16.27
CA SER A 228 2.02 -14.97 17.65
C SER A 228 1.98 -16.14 18.62
N SER A 229 0.97 -17.00 18.52
CA SER A 229 0.81 -18.16 19.40
C SER A 229 1.96 -19.16 19.25
N GLY A 230 2.50 -19.32 18.03
CA GLY A 230 3.62 -20.21 17.78
C GLY A 230 4.96 -19.74 18.34
N THR A 231 5.10 -18.47 18.75
CA THR A 231 6.40 -17.92 19.22
C THR A 231 6.91 -18.64 20.46
N ALA A 232 6.03 -18.98 21.39
CA ALA A 232 6.40 -19.71 22.60
C ALA A 232 6.90 -21.14 22.33
N GLN A 233 6.57 -21.69 21.17
CA GLN A 233 6.85 -23.09 20.79
C GLN A 233 7.77 -23.22 19.58
N ILE A 234 8.51 -22.17 19.23
CA ILE A 234 9.32 -22.12 18.01
C ILE A 234 10.33 -23.27 17.88
N PHE A 235 10.89 -23.72 18.99
CA PHE A 235 11.84 -24.84 19.02
C PHE A 235 11.18 -26.23 19.05
N LEU A 236 9.92 -26.31 19.52
CA LEU A 236 9.19 -27.59 19.64
C LEU A 236 8.34 -27.84 18.39
N ALA A 237 7.66 -26.77 17.91
CA ALA A 237 6.67 -26.84 16.84
C ALA A 237 6.84 -25.67 15.83
N PRO A 238 7.97 -25.61 15.09
CA PRO A 238 8.27 -24.50 14.19
C PRO A 238 7.24 -24.33 13.06
N TRP A 239 6.52 -25.37 12.70
CA TRP A 239 5.49 -25.35 11.65
C TRP A 239 4.34 -24.37 11.97
N ILE A 240 4.05 -24.11 13.26
CA ILE A 240 2.99 -23.18 13.70
C ILE A 240 3.28 -21.73 13.23
N ILE A 241 4.56 -21.34 13.12
CA ILE A 241 4.98 -20.03 12.62
C ILE A 241 5.27 -20.05 11.12
N VAL A 242 6.01 -21.09 10.67
CA VAL A 242 6.53 -21.14 9.31
C VAL A 242 5.40 -21.18 8.26
N PHE A 243 4.38 -21.99 8.46
CA PHE A 243 3.32 -22.14 7.46
C PHE A 243 2.42 -20.88 7.35
N PRO A 244 1.95 -20.24 8.45
CA PRO A 244 1.24 -18.96 8.31
C PRO A 244 2.12 -17.85 7.74
N GLY A 245 3.41 -17.78 8.11
CA GLY A 245 4.36 -16.83 7.55
C GLY A 245 4.54 -17.03 6.04
N LEU A 246 4.63 -18.27 5.56
CA LEU A 246 4.64 -18.58 4.13
C LEU A 246 3.33 -18.19 3.44
N ALA A 247 2.18 -18.35 4.10
CA ALA A 247 0.89 -17.93 3.56
C ALA A 247 0.83 -16.40 3.36
N VAL A 248 1.28 -15.61 4.36
CA VAL A 248 1.42 -14.15 4.24
C VAL A 248 2.35 -13.77 3.09
N ALA A 249 3.55 -14.36 3.05
CA ALA A 249 4.53 -14.08 2.01
C ALA A 249 3.98 -14.41 0.61
N ALA A 250 3.31 -15.55 0.46
CA ALA A 250 2.70 -15.96 -0.78
C ALA A 250 1.57 -15.02 -1.22
N ALA A 251 0.72 -14.56 -0.29
CA ALA A 251 -0.35 -13.61 -0.57
C ALA A 251 0.21 -12.26 -1.05
N VAL A 252 1.21 -11.72 -0.38
CA VAL A 252 1.87 -10.46 -0.73
C VAL A 252 2.55 -10.56 -2.10
N VAL A 253 3.32 -11.64 -2.35
CA VAL A 253 3.98 -11.85 -3.64
C VAL A 253 2.96 -11.99 -4.77
N ALA A 254 1.79 -12.56 -4.52
CA ALA A 254 0.74 -12.68 -5.53
C ALA A 254 0.13 -11.34 -5.98
N ILE A 255 0.05 -10.36 -5.08
CA ILE A 255 -0.52 -9.04 -5.35
C ILE A 255 0.46 -8.16 -6.15
N GLN A 256 1.76 -8.27 -5.92
CA GLN A 256 2.78 -7.41 -6.53
C GLN A 256 2.85 -7.40 -8.07
N PRO A 257 2.69 -8.49 -8.82
CA PRO A 257 2.83 -8.48 -10.28
C PRO A 257 1.66 -7.86 -11.04
N VAL A 258 0.51 -7.61 -10.38
CA VAL A 258 -0.59 -6.81 -10.96
C VAL A 258 -0.09 -5.40 -11.32
N ARG A 259 0.92 -4.89 -10.61
CA ARG A 259 1.63 -3.64 -10.86
C ARG A 259 2.18 -3.51 -12.30
N ARG A 260 2.74 -4.58 -12.88
CA ARG A 260 3.39 -4.51 -14.21
C ARG A 260 2.40 -4.39 -15.38
N ARG A 261 1.12 -4.75 -15.20
CA ARG A 261 0.07 -4.60 -16.22
C ARG A 261 -0.63 -3.26 -16.17
N ALA A 262 -0.65 -2.62 -15.02
CA ALA A 262 -1.33 -1.34 -14.82
C ALA A 262 -0.48 -0.14 -15.26
N ASP A 263 0.79 -0.35 -15.64
CA ASP A 263 1.62 0.70 -16.24
C ASP A 263 1.39 0.68 -17.77
N PRO A 264 0.46 1.47 -18.31
CA PRO A 264 0.32 1.63 -19.75
C PRO A 264 1.56 2.37 -20.20
N GLY A 265 2.55 1.64 -20.75
CA GLY A 265 3.70 2.24 -21.37
C GLY A 265 3.28 3.39 -22.30
N PRO A 266 4.12 4.37 -22.55
CA PRO A 266 3.78 5.61 -23.23
C PRO A 266 3.22 5.32 -24.63
N ARG A 267 1.90 5.35 -24.77
CA ARG A 267 1.20 5.12 -26.04
C ARG A 267 0.94 6.40 -26.83
N HIS A 268 1.39 7.55 -26.34
CA HIS A 268 1.30 8.78 -27.11
C HIS A 268 2.61 9.57 -27.01
N PRO A 269 3.11 10.13 -28.12
CA PRO A 269 4.17 11.13 -28.07
C PRO A 269 3.64 12.32 -27.27
N ARG A 270 4.22 12.57 -26.11
CA ARG A 270 3.89 13.73 -25.29
C ARG A 270 4.31 14.99 -26.04
N PRO A 271 3.45 16.03 -26.12
CA PRO A 271 3.94 17.37 -26.37
C PRO A 271 4.91 17.74 -25.24
N ALA A 272 6.03 18.35 -25.61
CA ALA A 272 7.07 18.77 -24.71
C ALA A 272 6.57 19.85 -23.74
N ALA A 273 6.07 19.43 -22.59
CA ALA A 273 5.81 20.28 -21.43
C ALA A 273 6.05 19.41 -20.20
N GLY A 274 6.95 19.84 -19.31
CA GLY A 274 7.48 19.13 -18.17
C GLY A 274 6.45 18.45 -17.28
N GLY A 275 6.11 17.21 -17.59
CA GLY A 275 5.17 16.41 -16.84
C GLY A 275 5.86 15.60 -15.75
N LEU A 276 5.40 15.72 -14.53
CA LEU A 276 5.77 14.93 -13.37
C LEU A 276 5.56 13.44 -13.63
N ARG A 277 6.63 12.69 -13.60
CA ARG A 277 6.59 11.22 -13.60
C ARG A 277 6.47 10.73 -12.16
N TRP A 278 5.35 10.12 -11.83
CA TRP A 278 5.17 9.47 -10.54
C TRP A 278 5.85 8.09 -10.54
N ARG A 279 6.79 7.89 -9.64
CA ARG A 279 7.32 6.57 -9.30
C ARG A 279 6.78 6.17 -7.93
N CYS A 280 5.99 5.12 -7.89
CA CYS A 280 5.68 4.45 -6.63
C CYS A 280 6.87 3.57 -6.25
N SER A 281 7.60 3.90 -5.20
CA SER A 281 8.62 3.04 -4.62
C SER A 281 8.04 2.31 -3.39
N THR A 282 8.40 1.06 -3.25
CA THR A 282 7.84 0.09 -2.32
C THR A 282 8.20 0.31 -0.84
N SER A 283 8.97 1.33 -0.51
CA SER A 283 9.40 1.52 0.89
C SER A 283 9.00 2.85 1.53
N LEU A 284 8.51 3.80 0.72
CA LEU A 284 8.16 5.13 1.24
C LEU A 284 7.19 5.75 0.23
N GLY A 285 5.91 5.58 0.40
CA GLY A 285 4.81 6.28 -0.29
C GLY A 285 5.10 6.95 -1.65
N CYS A 286 4.12 7.22 -2.45
CA CYS A 286 4.27 7.99 -3.68
C CYS A 286 4.81 9.40 -3.39
N GLY A 287 6.11 9.60 -3.53
CA GLY A 287 6.77 10.90 -3.46
C GLY A 287 6.98 11.50 -4.85
N SER A 288 6.84 12.82 -4.97
CA SER A 288 7.21 13.55 -6.17
C SER A 288 8.72 13.71 -6.23
N GLU A 289 9.42 12.90 -7.00
CA GLU A 289 10.80 13.15 -7.37
C GLU A 289 10.84 13.96 -8.66
N LEU A 290 11.33 15.19 -8.58
CA LEU A 290 11.69 16.00 -9.72
C LEU A 290 12.93 15.38 -10.40
N ALA A 291 12.72 14.46 -11.33
CA ALA A 291 13.80 14.06 -12.22
C ALA A 291 14.07 15.23 -13.18
N ARG A 292 15.07 16.05 -12.85
CA ARG A 292 15.70 16.93 -13.82
C ARG A 292 16.33 16.04 -14.88
N SER A 293 15.68 15.90 -16.02
CA SER A 293 16.32 15.38 -17.22
C SER A 293 17.46 16.33 -17.57
N GLY A 294 18.69 15.81 -17.49
CA GLY A 294 19.87 16.54 -17.86
C GLY A 294 19.80 17.03 -19.30
N LEU A 295 19.70 18.32 -19.45
CA LEU A 295 20.21 19.00 -20.61
C LEU A 295 21.73 18.98 -20.45
N SER A 296 22.38 18.06 -21.16
CA SER A 296 23.78 18.15 -21.48
C SER A 296 23.96 19.37 -22.38
N THR A 297 24.22 20.51 -21.78
CA THR A 297 24.85 21.61 -22.48
C THR A 297 26.34 21.28 -22.58
N GLU A 298 26.76 20.79 -23.70
CA GLU A 298 28.15 20.89 -24.14
C GLU A 298 28.54 22.38 -24.11
N SER A 299 29.35 22.73 -23.11
CA SER A 299 30.08 23.98 -23.14
C SER A 299 31.33 23.80 -24.02
N PRO A 300 31.54 24.66 -25.01
CA PRO A 300 32.83 24.67 -25.71
C PRO A 300 33.90 25.22 -24.78
N SER A 301 34.98 24.47 -24.68
CA SER A 301 36.22 24.89 -24.07
C SER A 301 36.78 26.17 -24.72
N PRO A 302 37.26 27.16 -23.95
CA PRO A 302 38.27 28.08 -24.44
C PRO A 302 39.64 27.70 -23.86
N SER A 303 40.47 27.30 -24.74
CA SER A 303 41.93 27.30 -24.55
C SER A 303 42.47 28.73 -24.60
N ILE A 304 43.53 28.91 -23.83
CA ILE A 304 44.66 29.80 -24.10
C ILE A 304 44.68 31.21 -23.48
N ALA A 305 45.77 31.38 -22.81
CA ALA A 305 46.69 32.50 -22.63
C ALA A 305 46.42 33.41 -21.42
N ALA A 306 47.19 33.16 -20.39
CA ALA A 306 48.50 33.72 -20.16
C ALA A 306 48.56 35.21 -19.80
N ARG A 307 49.20 35.40 -18.68
CA ARG A 307 50.12 36.45 -18.34
C ARG A 307 49.66 37.68 -17.56
N ARG A 308 50.35 37.78 -16.42
CA ARG A 308 51.01 38.97 -15.83
C ARG A 308 50.05 40.03 -15.26
N SER A 309 50.32 40.59 -14.16
CA SER A 309 51.42 40.96 -13.29
C SER A 309 50.79 41.62 -12.05
N ALA A 310 51.22 41.22 -10.90
CA ALA A 310 52.11 41.99 -10.07
C ALA A 310 51.58 43.33 -9.53
N SER A 311 51.74 43.42 -8.25
CA SER A 311 52.12 44.62 -7.50
C SER A 311 51.01 45.21 -6.60
N SER A 312 51.21 44.95 -5.39
CA SER A 312 51.69 45.86 -4.33
C SER A 312 50.58 46.48 -3.46
N ALA A 313 50.93 46.27 -2.22
CA ALA A 313 50.90 47.21 -1.13
C ALA A 313 49.65 47.27 -0.22
N ASN A 314 49.85 46.64 0.90
CA ASN A 314 49.55 47.00 2.28
C ASN A 314 49.88 48.52 2.56
N PRO A 315 49.58 49.18 3.70
CA PRO A 315 48.79 48.77 4.88
C PRO A 315 47.98 49.93 5.51
N GLY A 316 47.23 49.60 6.60
CA GLY A 316 47.30 50.55 7.69
C GLY A 316 46.01 51.00 8.37
N ARG A 317 45.98 50.68 9.66
CA ARG A 317 45.42 51.39 10.84
C ARG A 317 43.93 51.22 11.09
N ALA A 318 43.58 50.58 12.17
CA ALA A 318 43.63 50.89 13.60
C ALA A 318 42.51 51.83 14.06
N SER A 319 41.72 51.20 14.87
CA SER A 319 40.94 51.56 16.07
C SER A 319 40.68 53.05 16.41
N PRO A 320 39.74 53.41 17.28
CA PRO A 320 39.41 52.69 18.51
C PRO A 320 38.06 52.02 18.56
#